data_2491f983bd2698a88c7b85eef7c9ca50
#
_entry.id   2491f983bd2698a88c7b85eef7c9ca50
#
_cell.length_a   1.000
_cell.length_b   1.000
_cell.length_c   1.000
_cell.angle_alpha   90.00
_cell.angle_beta   90.00
_cell.angle_gamma   90.00
#
_symmetry.space_group_name_H-M   'P 1'
#
loop_
_entity.id
_entity.type
_entity.pdbx_description
1 polymer ?
#
loop_
_entity_poly.entity_id
_entity_poly.type
_entity_poly.pdbx_seq_one_letter_code
_entity_poly.pdbx_strand_id
1 'polypeptide(L)'
;QGAQIRVFFYQDAVLIANALRWQPADEASLANAWRELAIDLPVCVSAALYRGVTDAENAKRHALEGHNLAAGFRLTGLGELAEYTLDADRVVHL
;
A
#
# COMPACT_ATOMS: atom_id res chain seq x y z
N GLN A 1 20.11 -9.95 -14.21
CA GLN A 1 19.26 -9.76 -13.78
C GLN A 1 17.90 -10.08 -14.09
N GLY A 2 17.04 -10.16 -13.37
CA GLY A 2 15.74 -10.60 -13.57
C GLY A 2 14.79 -9.55 -14.09
N ALA A 3 13.53 -9.89 -14.21
CA ALA A 3 12.50 -8.98 -14.64
C ALA A 3 12.29 -7.90 -13.59
N GLN A 4 11.91 -6.71 -14.06
CA GLN A 4 11.53 -5.64 -13.18
C GLN A 4 10.08 -5.84 -12.75
N ILE A 5 9.86 -6.04 -11.47
CA ILE A 5 8.55 -6.34 -10.91
C ILE A 5 8.06 -5.17 -10.11
N ARG A 6 6.81 -4.77 -10.33
CA ARG A 6 6.16 -3.73 -9.57
C ARG A 6 4.89 -4.29 -8.93
N VAL A 7 4.57 -3.78 -7.74
CA VAL A 7 3.40 -4.24 -6.98
C VAL A 7 2.50 -3.04 -6.72
N PHE A 8 1.20 -3.24 -6.78
CA PHE A 8 0.24 -2.18 -6.52
C PHE A 8 -0.90 -2.75 -5.68
N PHE A 9 -1.12 -2.16 -4.51
CA PHE A 9 -2.17 -2.61 -3.59
C PHE A 9 -3.47 -1.89 -3.91
N TYR A 10 -4.53 -2.67 -4.17
CA TYR A 10 -5.80 -2.15 -4.65
C TYR A 10 -6.95 -2.90 -3.99
N GLN A 11 -8.12 -2.27 -3.92
CA GLN A 11 -9.30 -2.88 -3.30
C GLN A 11 -8.97 -3.34 -1.89
N ASP A 12 -9.42 -4.53 -1.49
CA ASP A 12 -9.25 -5.01 -0.13
C ASP A 12 -7.80 -5.25 0.25
N ALA A 13 -6.90 -5.42 -0.70
CA ALA A 13 -5.49 -5.61 -0.38
C ALA A 13 -4.87 -4.40 0.32
N VAL A 14 -5.49 -3.20 0.21
CA VAL A 14 -4.99 -2.02 0.90
C VAL A 14 -5.01 -2.19 2.42
N LEU A 15 -5.81 -3.12 2.94
CA LEU A 15 -5.88 -3.37 4.38
C LEU A 15 -4.58 -3.93 4.93
N ILE A 16 -3.73 -4.52 4.09
CA ILE A 16 -2.41 -4.97 4.51
C ILE A 16 -1.57 -3.80 5.01
N ALA A 17 -1.82 -2.60 4.46
CA ALA A 17 -1.06 -1.41 4.81
C ALA A 17 -1.57 -0.69 6.07
N ASN A 18 -2.55 -1.25 6.76
CA ASN A 18 -3.09 -0.65 7.98
C ASN A 18 -2.19 -1.00 9.16
N ALA A 19 -1.52 0.01 9.73
CA ALA A 19 -0.59 -0.20 10.85
C ALA A 19 -1.30 -0.64 12.14
N LEU A 20 -2.61 -0.40 12.22
CA LEU A 20 -3.40 -0.77 13.41
C LEU A 20 -4.04 -2.14 13.28
N ARG A 21 -3.75 -2.86 12.21
CA ARG A 21 -4.32 -4.18 11.99
C ARG A 21 -3.83 -5.14 13.08
N TRP A 22 -4.78 -5.80 13.74
CA TRP A 22 -4.46 -6.77 14.77
C TRP A 22 -4.27 -8.16 14.18
N GLN A 23 -3.34 -8.90 14.74
CA GLN A 23 -3.19 -10.31 14.42
C GLN A 23 -2.57 -11.02 15.64
N PRO A 24 -2.76 -12.33 15.76
CA PRO A 24 -2.15 -13.08 16.88
C PRO A 24 -0.64 -12.93 16.89
N ALA A 25 -0.06 -13.00 18.10
CA ALA A 25 1.38 -12.80 18.26
C ALA A 25 2.22 -13.87 17.56
N ASP A 26 1.64 -15.04 17.31
CA ASP A 26 2.35 -16.14 16.67
C ASP A 26 2.24 -16.14 15.15
N GLU A 27 1.57 -15.13 14.58
CA GLU A 27 1.46 -15.00 13.12
C GLU A 27 2.39 -13.91 12.62
N ALA A 28 3.01 -14.15 11.48
CA ALA A 28 3.88 -13.15 10.88
C ALA A 28 3.05 -11.99 10.32
N SER A 29 3.58 -10.77 10.45
CA SER A 29 2.93 -9.60 9.89
C SER A 29 3.12 -9.57 8.38
N LEU A 30 2.01 -9.50 7.63
CA LEU A 30 2.09 -9.36 6.18
C LEU A 30 2.75 -8.05 5.79
N ALA A 31 2.49 -6.96 6.54
CA ALA A 31 3.13 -5.68 6.24
C ALA A 31 4.64 -5.79 6.39
N ASN A 32 5.12 -6.47 7.41
CA ASN A 32 6.56 -6.65 7.61
C ASN A 32 7.16 -7.50 6.48
N ALA A 33 6.46 -8.55 6.07
CA ALA A 33 6.95 -9.41 4.99
C ALA A 33 7.11 -8.60 3.70
N TRP A 34 6.15 -7.74 3.38
CA TRP A 34 6.26 -6.90 2.19
C TRP A 34 7.42 -5.92 2.30
N ARG A 35 7.60 -5.30 3.48
CA ARG A 35 8.68 -4.34 3.67
C ARG A 35 10.06 -5.01 3.54
N GLU A 36 10.18 -6.26 3.92
CA GLU A 36 11.45 -6.98 3.84
C GLU A 36 11.90 -7.20 2.40
N LEU A 37 11.00 -7.09 1.44
CA LEU A 37 11.37 -7.20 0.04
C LEU A 37 12.11 -5.97 -0.47
N ALA A 38 12.10 -4.87 0.27
CA ALA A 38 12.81 -3.62 -0.05
C ALA A 38 12.43 -3.08 -1.43
N ILE A 39 11.16 -3.18 -1.80
CA ILE A 39 10.64 -2.63 -3.03
C ILE A 39 9.61 -1.54 -2.72
N ASP A 40 9.25 -0.77 -3.72
CA ASP A 40 8.23 0.25 -3.59
C ASP A 40 6.87 -0.41 -3.36
N LEU A 41 6.11 0.11 -2.38
CA LEU A 41 4.82 -0.47 -1.99
C LEU A 41 3.70 0.56 -2.12
N PRO A 42 3.31 0.92 -3.35
CA PRO A 42 2.24 1.89 -3.56
C PRO A 42 0.87 1.28 -3.30
N VAL A 43 -0.01 2.09 -2.71
CA VAL A 43 -1.35 1.68 -2.32
C VAL A 43 -2.33 2.66 -2.96
N CYS A 44 -3.40 2.17 -3.56
CA CYS A 44 -4.40 3.03 -4.18
C CYS A 44 -5.02 3.95 -3.14
N VAL A 45 -4.87 5.26 -3.32
CA VAL A 45 -5.33 6.23 -2.33
C VAL A 45 -6.84 6.18 -2.14
N SER A 46 -7.61 6.08 -3.21
CA SER A 46 -9.07 6.03 -3.10
C SER A 46 -9.53 4.77 -2.38
N ALA A 47 -8.97 3.61 -2.75
CA ALA A 47 -9.35 2.36 -2.11
C ALA A 47 -8.97 2.37 -0.63
N ALA A 48 -7.79 2.96 -0.31
CA ALA A 48 -7.33 3.03 1.07
C ALA A 48 -8.22 3.93 1.91
N LEU A 49 -8.50 5.16 1.44
CA LEU A 49 -9.32 6.11 2.19
C LEU A 49 -10.73 5.56 2.40
N TYR A 50 -11.28 4.92 1.38
CA TYR A 50 -12.63 4.35 1.48
C TYR A 50 -12.70 3.27 2.55
N ARG A 51 -11.58 2.60 2.82
CA ARG A 51 -11.50 1.52 3.80
C ARG A 51 -10.85 1.93 5.11
N GLY A 52 -10.68 3.24 5.31
CA GLY A 52 -10.17 3.75 6.59
C GLY A 52 -8.67 3.70 6.74
N VAL A 53 -7.93 3.57 5.66
CA VAL A 53 -6.46 3.60 5.71
C VAL A 53 -5.98 4.92 5.12
N THR A 54 -5.18 5.66 5.89
CA THR A 54 -4.74 6.98 5.44
C THR A 54 -3.35 7.30 6.00
N ASP A 55 -2.59 8.08 5.23
CA ASP A 55 -1.37 8.70 5.73
C ASP A 55 -1.71 10.07 6.34
N ALA A 56 -0.70 10.72 6.93
CA ALA A 56 -0.92 11.99 7.62
C ALA A 56 -1.37 13.09 6.66
N GLU A 57 -0.80 13.12 5.46
CA GLU A 57 -1.11 14.18 4.50
C GLU A 57 -2.57 14.09 4.03
N ASN A 58 -3.04 12.90 3.70
CA ASN A 58 -4.42 12.72 3.27
C ASN A 58 -5.40 12.87 4.41
N ALA A 59 -4.99 12.47 5.64
CA ALA A 59 -5.83 12.70 6.80
C ALA A 59 -6.10 14.18 7.00
N LYS A 60 -5.06 15.01 6.84
CA LYS A 60 -5.20 16.45 6.96
C LYS A 60 -6.08 17.02 5.84
N ARG A 61 -5.84 16.56 4.61
CA ARG A 61 -6.60 17.05 3.44
C ARG A 61 -8.09 16.79 3.56
N HIS A 62 -8.47 15.65 4.14
CA HIS A 62 -9.86 15.22 4.22
C HIS A 62 -10.44 15.36 5.63
N ALA A 63 -9.75 16.06 6.52
CA ALA A 63 -10.22 16.31 7.90
C ALA A 63 -10.52 15.02 8.66
N LEU A 64 -9.68 14.01 8.49
CA LEU A 64 -9.79 12.75 9.19
C LEU A 64 -8.98 12.80 10.47
N GLU A 65 -9.39 12.00 11.48
CA GLU A 65 -8.70 11.96 12.76
C GLU A 65 -7.64 10.87 12.75
N GLY A 66 -6.38 11.28 12.78
CA GLY A 66 -5.28 10.33 12.83
C GLY A 66 -4.94 9.72 11.49
N HIS A 67 -3.92 8.88 11.50
CA HIS A 67 -3.49 8.17 10.29
C HIS A 67 -2.92 6.82 10.72
N ASN A 68 -3.02 5.84 9.82
CA ASN A 68 -2.68 4.47 10.15
C ASN A 68 -1.97 3.72 9.02
N LEU A 69 -1.42 4.44 8.05
CA LEU A 69 -0.67 3.78 6.99
C LEU A 69 0.63 3.22 7.55
N ALA A 70 0.89 1.94 7.30
CA ALA A 70 2.09 1.29 7.80
C ALA A 70 3.34 1.87 7.14
N ALA A 71 4.44 1.89 7.88
CA ALA A 71 5.71 2.39 7.35
C ALA A 71 6.12 1.58 6.12
N GLY A 72 6.69 2.24 5.14
CA GLY A 72 7.14 1.59 3.92
C GLY A 72 6.10 1.57 2.80
N PHE A 73 4.84 1.82 3.12
CA PHE A 73 3.78 1.93 2.13
C PHE A 73 3.54 3.40 1.81
N ARG A 74 3.01 3.68 0.61
CA ARG A 74 2.66 5.06 0.24
C ARG A 74 1.36 5.06 -0.54
N LEU A 75 0.58 6.11 -0.37
CA LEU A 75 -0.68 6.25 -1.09
C LEU A 75 -0.43 6.94 -2.43
N THR A 76 -1.06 6.44 -3.48
CA THR A 76 -0.89 7.00 -4.81
C THR A 76 -2.14 6.80 -5.65
N GLY A 77 -2.21 7.52 -6.76
CA GLY A 77 -3.37 7.45 -7.64
C GLY A 77 -3.21 6.40 -8.73
N LEU A 78 -4.31 6.13 -9.42
CA LEU A 78 -4.33 5.15 -10.50
C LEU A 78 -3.47 5.55 -11.69
N GLY A 79 -3.15 6.84 -11.83
CA GLY A 79 -2.25 7.29 -12.89
C GLY A 79 -0.86 6.67 -12.76
N GLU A 80 -0.41 6.48 -11.53
CA GLU A 80 0.89 5.85 -11.31
C GLU A 80 0.85 4.37 -11.71
N LEU A 81 -0.28 3.70 -11.50
CA LEU A 81 -0.42 2.32 -11.95
C LEU A 81 -0.26 2.21 -13.46
N ALA A 82 -0.81 3.16 -14.20
CA ALA A 82 -0.64 3.18 -15.65
C ALA A 82 0.82 3.31 -16.04
N GLU A 83 1.57 4.16 -15.32
CA GLU A 83 3.00 4.31 -15.57
C GLU A 83 3.76 3.03 -15.26
N TYR A 84 3.39 2.35 -14.18
CA TYR A 84 3.98 1.08 -13.82
C TYR A 84 3.81 0.06 -14.92
N THR A 85 2.62 0.02 -15.53
CA THR A 85 2.33 -0.93 -16.59
C THR A 85 3.22 -0.70 -17.82
N LEU A 86 3.58 0.56 -18.07
CA LEU A 86 4.46 0.90 -19.19
C LEU A 86 5.93 0.62 -18.89
N ASP A 87 6.34 0.76 -17.65
CA ASP A 87 7.75 0.70 -17.28
C ASP A 87 8.22 -0.65 -16.79
N ALA A 88 7.32 -1.48 -16.29
CA ALA A 88 7.69 -2.72 -15.65
C ALA A 88 7.49 -3.91 -16.57
N ASP A 89 8.32 -4.94 -16.38
CA ASP A 89 8.11 -6.21 -17.06
C ASP A 89 6.89 -6.93 -16.56
N ARG A 90 6.54 -6.67 -15.30
CA ARG A 90 5.38 -7.30 -14.68
C ARG A 90 4.83 -6.41 -13.58
N VAL A 91 3.50 -6.25 -13.55
CA VAL A 91 2.79 -5.54 -12.48
C VAL A 91 1.89 -6.54 -11.78
N VAL A 92 1.97 -6.59 -10.45
CA VAL A 92 1.15 -7.49 -9.63
C VAL A 92 0.09 -6.65 -8.94
N HIS A 93 -1.18 -6.97 -9.21
CA HIS A 93 -2.32 -6.34 -8.53
C HIS A 93 -2.76 -7.23 -7.38
N LEU A 94 -2.84 -6.64 -6.21
CA LEU A 94 -3.29 -7.39 -5.04
C LEU A 94 -4.61 -6.83 -4.55
#